data_c7c5e1d2cae95e3cae2c1189c0627635
#
_entry.id   c7c5e1d2cae95e3cae2c1189c0627635
#
_cell.length_a   1.000
_cell.length_b   1.000
_cell.length_c   1.000
_cell.angle_alpha   90.00
_cell.angle_beta   90.00
_cell.angle_gamma   90.00
#
_symmetry.space_group_name_H-M   'P 1'
#
loop_
_entity.id
_entity.type
_entity.pdbx_description
1 polymer ?
#
loop_
_entity_poly.entity_id
_entity_poly.type
_entity_poly.pdbx_seq_one_letter_code
_entity_poly.pdbx_strand_id
1 'polypeptide(L)'
;MKKGCCLGVLPADLELEARLELARKLGFDGVEPNTLTRKADVQKLRKAAQNTGVQIIDVMNSAHWKYPLSSPRKRDRERSIKGMRTSLQNAHDLGSDTVLLVPAVVNDEVGYREAWSRSRAAIRRLIPTARKLGVRIAVENVWNRFLLSPLEFKDYVDSFDSKWVRAYFDVGNILMLGVPQDWIRILRRRIARIHIKDFDLKARQFVPLREGDVQWPEVRKALDDIRYTGWLTAEVRGGDEKTVRGISRAMDKILAGD
;
A
#
# COMPACT_ATOMS: atom_id res chain seq x y z
N MET A 1 -10.49 4.65 12.51
CA MET A 1 -9.39 4.44 11.52
C MET A 1 -8.44 5.63 11.59
N LYS A 2 -7.17 5.45 11.19
CA LYS A 2 -6.15 6.50 11.15
C LYS A 2 -5.99 7.03 9.72
N LYS A 3 -5.62 8.30 9.59
CA LYS A 3 -5.45 9.00 8.31
C LYS A 3 -3.97 9.09 7.92
N GLY A 4 -3.61 8.59 6.75
CA GLY A 4 -2.25 8.63 6.21
C GLY A 4 -2.17 9.09 4.78
N CYS A 5 -0.97 9.38 4.31
CA CYS A 5 -0.69 9.62 2.89
C CYS A 5 0.68 9.04 2.50
N CYS A 6 0.83 8.68 1.23
CA CYS A 6 2.16 8.41 0.68
C CYS A 6 3.05 9.66 0.84
N LEU A 7 4.30 9.48 1.23
CA LEU A 7 5.24 10.60 1.41
C LEU A 7 5.38 11.46 0.14
N GLY A 8 5.19 10.87 -1.04
CA GLY A 8 5.19 11.56 -2.33
C GLY A 8 4.01 12.51 -2.57
N VAL A 9 2.96 12.46 -1.74
CA VAL A 9 1.82 13.40 -1.79
C VAL A 9 2.23 14.78 -1.25
N LEU A 10 3.18 14.82 -0.32
CA LEU A 10 3.65 16.06 0.32
C LEU A 10 4.60 16.82 -0.61
N PRO A 11 4.64 18.17 -0.53
CA PRO A 11 5.47 19.01 -1.39
C PRO A 11 6.94 18.56 -1.39
N ALA A 12 7.50 18.30 -2.58
CA ALA A 12 8.85 17.76 -2.72
C ALA A 12 9.97 18.80 -2.53
N ASP A 13 9.64 20.07 -2.63
CA ASP A 13 10.52 21.22 -2.45
C ASP A 13 10.81 21.54 -0.97
N LEU A 14 9.98 21.02 -0.07
CA LEU A 14 10.23 21.14 1.37
C LEU A 14 11.25 20.11 1.86
N GLU A 15 12.06 20.52 2.84
CA GLU A 15 12.90 19.58 3.60
C GLU A 15 12.05 18.52 4.31
N LEU A 16 12.61 17.33 4.52
CA LEU A 16 11.88 16.16 5.00
C LEU A 16 11.10 16.42 6.31
N GLU A 17 11.72 17.09 7.28
CA GLU A 17 11.08 17.39 8.56
C GLU A 17 9.90 18.35 8.38
N ALA A 18 10.07 19.40 7.58
CA ALA A 18 8.99 20.34 7.25
C ALA A 18 7.83 19.68 6.50
N ARG A 19 8.12 18.67 5.66
CA ARG A 19 7.06 17.85 5.03
C ARG A 19 6.23 17.10 6.06
N LEU A 20 6.87 16.49 7.05
CA LEU A 20 6.16 15.77 8.11
C LEU A 20 5.40 16.71 9.04
N GLU A 21 5.96 17.89 9.37
CA GLU A 21 5.26 18.94 10.11
C GLU A 21 4.00 19.40 9.37
N LEU A 22 4.12 19.60 8.06
CA LEU A 22 2.97 19.94 7.22
C LEU A 22 1.92 18.82 7.23
N ALA A 23 2.32 17.55 7.10
CA ALA A 23 1.40 16.43 7.21
C ALA A 23 0.62 16.46 8.53
N ARG A 24 1.32 16.62 9.66
CA ARG A 24 0.71 16.74 10.99
C ARG A 24 -0.22 17.94 11.09
N LYS A 25 0.23 19.13 10.66
CA LYS A 25 -0.57 20.36 10.61
C LYS A 25 -1.88 20.18 9.85
N LEU A 26 -1.85 19.37 8.80
CA LEU A 26 -3.01 19.07 7.97
C LEU A 26 -3.82 17.87 8.48
N GLY A 27 -3.48 17.30 9.64
CA GLY A 27 -4.27 16.25 10.30
C GLY A 27 -3.98 14.84 9.81
N PHE A 28 -2.84 14.59 9.16
CA PHE A 28 -2.40 13.22 8.90
C PHE A 28 -1.72 12.64 10.14
N ASP A 29 -2.08 11.41 10.50
CA ASP A 29 -1.48 10.66 11.61
C ASP A 29 -0.15 10.03 11.21
N GLY A 30 0.06 9.77 9.91
CA GLY A 30 1.26 9.10 9.41
C GLY A 30 1.50 9.24 7.93
N VAL A 31 2.69 8.77 7.51
CA VAL A 31 3.13 8.75 6.11
C VAL A 31 3.67 7.38 5.71
N GLU A 32 3.55 7.07 4.42
CA GLU A 32 4.11 5.89 3.77
C GLU A 32 5.28 6.29 2.86
N PRO A 33 6.53 6.00 3.22
CA PRO A 33 7.69 6.19 2.36
C PRO A 33 7.90 5.02 1.40
N ASN A 34 8.62 5.30 0.31
CA ASN A 34 9.25 4.26 -0.50
C ASN A 34 10.45 3.61 0.23
N THR A 35 10.89 2.44 -0.26
CA THR A 35 12.11 1.78 0.21
C THR A 35 13.32 2.72 0.15
N LEU A 36 14.01 2.87 1.26
CA LEU A 36 15.26 3.64 1.38
C LEU A 36 16.46 2.70 1.26
N THR A 37 17.42 3.03 0.40
CA THR A 37 18.60 2.18 0.15
C THR A 37 19.81 2.53 1.01
N ARG A 38 19.87 3.77 1.52
CA ARG A 38 20.97 4.24 2.38
C ARG A 38 20.51 4.28 3.83
N LYS A 39 21.32 3.73 4.74
CA LYS A 39 21.04 3.76 6.19
C LYS A 39 20.87 5.18 6.73
N ALA A 40 21.63 6.14 6.20
CA ALA A 40 21.50 7.54 6.60
C ALA A 40 20.12 8.12 6.32
N ASP A 41 19.47 7.75 5.19
CA ASP A 41 18.13 8.21 4.86
C ASP A 41 17.07 7.59 5.81
N VAL A 42 17.26 6.33 6.20
CA VAL A 42 16.41 5.68 7.20
C VAL A 42 16.51 6.40 8.54
N GLN A 43 17.73 6.73 8.97
CA GLN A 43 17.96 7.48 10.22
C GLN A 43 17.38 8.90 10.14
N LYS A 44 17.57 9.60 9.00
CA LYS A 44 17.01 10.95 8.76
C LYS A 44 15.48 10.91 8.88
N LEU A 45 14.81 9.95 8.21
CA LEU A 45 13.35 9.81 8.27
C LEU A 45 12.87 9.43 9.67
N ARG A 46 13.55 8.50 10.34
CA ARG A 46 13.21 8.11 11.71
C ARG A 46 13.27 9.29 12.67
N LYS A 47 14.35 10.11 12.59
CA LYS A 47 14.52 11.30 13.42
C LYS A 47 13.41 12.33 13.14
N ALA A 48 13.15 12.63 11.87
CA ALA A 48 12.07 13.55 11.48
C ALA A 48 10.69 13.07 11.98
N ALA A 49 10.40 11.77 11.86
CA ALA A 49 9.16 11.19 12.38
C ALA A 49 9.05 11.31 13.92
N GLN A 50 10.15 11.09 14.65
CA GLN A 50 10.20 11.27 16.10
C GLN A 50 9.98 12.73 16.50
N ASN A 51 10.65 13.69 15.84
CA ASN A 51 10.54 15.10 16.13
C ASN A 51 9.12 15.65 15.90
N THR A 52 8.48 15.20 14.83
CA THR A 52 7.14 15.67 14.42
C THR A 52 5.99 14.90 15.04
N GLY A 53 6.24 13.68 15.56
CA GLY A 53 5.22 12.77 16.05
C GLY A 53 4.37 12.12 14.95
N VAL A 54 4.78 12.24 13.68
CA VAL A 54 4.13 11.58 12.54
C VAL A 54 4.58 10.12 12.47
N GLN A 55 3.65 9.18 12.38
CA GLN A 55 3.96 7.75 12.34
C GLN A 55 4.41 7.32 10.93
N ILE A 56 5.31 6.35 10.86
CA ILE A 56 5.58 5.65 9.59
C ILE A 56 4.62 4.46 9.51
N ILE A 57 3.68 4.54 8.56
CA ILE A 57 2.56 3.60 8.43
C ILE A 57 3.04 2.22 8.02
N ASP A 58 3.80 2.19 6.93
CA ASP A 58 4.40 1.05 6.27
C ASP A 58 5.50 1.51 5.32
N VAL A 59 6.04 0.62 4.50
CA VAL A 59 7.03 0.94 3.48
C VAL A 59 6.58 0.35 2.14
N MET A 60 6.45 1.18 1.12
CA MET A 60 6.19 0.73 -0.24
C MET A 60 7.47 0.14 -0.85
N ASN A 61 7.41 -1.11 -1.30
CA ASN A 61 8.56 -1.73 -1.97
C ASN A 61 8.79 -1.12 -3.35
N SER A 62 9.95 -0.50 -3.56
CA SER A 62 10.31 0.16 -4.81
C SER A 62 10.82 -0.78 -5.91
N ALA A 63 11.10 -2.05 -5.60
CA ALA A 63 11.72 -3.00 -6.54
C ALA A 63 10.70 -3.77 -7.41
N HIS A 64 9.45 -3.85 -7.01
CA HIS A 64 8.46 -4.78 -7.52
C HIS A 64 8.08 -4.56 -8.99
N TRP A 65 8.07 -3.32 -9.48
CA TRP A 65 7.79 -3.04 -10.89
C TRP A 65 8.98 -3.31 -11.80
N LYS A 66 10.19 -2.90 -11.37
CA LYS A 66 11.41 -3.09 -12.17
C LYS A 66 11.87 -4.55 -12.19
N TYR A 67 11.66 -5.26 -11.09
CA TYR A 67 12.07 -6.65 -10.90
C TYR A 67 10.90 -7.45 -10.30
N PRO A 68 9.88 -7.81 -11.12
CA PRO A 68 8.73 -8.56 -10.59
C PRO A 68 9.15 -9.92 -10.04
N LEU A 69 8.51 -10.36 -8.94
CA LEU A 69 8.73 -11.71 -8.41
C LEU A 69 8.28 -12.81 -9.38
N SER A 70 7.46 -12.46 -10.38
CA SER A 70 7.01 -13.34 -11.46
C SER A 70 7.99 -13.42 -12.65
N SER A 71 9.04 -12.59 -12.70
CA SER A 71 9.98 -12.54 -13.83
C SER A 71 10.46 -13.94 -14.23
N PRO A 72 10.57 -14.25 -15.55
CA PRO A 72 11.16 -15.49 -16.01
C PRO A 72 12.66 -15.59 -15.65
N ARG A 73 13.32 -14.44 -15.52
CA ARG A 73 14.75 -14.35 -15.21
C ARG A 73 15.00 -14.53 -13.71
N LYS A 74 15.72 -15.58 -13.32
CA LYS A 74 16.10 -15.85 -11.93
C LYS A 74 16.81 -14.64 -11.29
N ARG A 75 17.70 -13.96 -12.03
CA ARG A 75 18.45 -12.77 -11.56
C ARG A 75 17.49 -11.65 -11.09
N ASP A 76 16.41 -11.40 -11.81
CA ASP A 76 15.47 -10.34 -11.47
C ASP A 76 14.64 -10.71 -10.24
N ARG A 77 14.22 -11.97 -10.13
CA ARG A 77 13.55 -12.47 -8.92
C ARG A 77 14.45 -12.35 -7.68
N GLU A 78 15.74 -12.67 -7.79
CA GLU A 78 16.68 -12.51 -6.66
C GLU A 78 16.89 -11.03 -6.29
N ARG A 79 16.92 -10.12 -7.27
CA ARG A 79 16.95 -8.66 -7.03
C ARG A 79 15.70 -8.20 -6.29
N SER A 80 14.53 -8.68 -6.72
CA SER A 80 13.26 -8.38 -6.06
C SER A 80 13.25 -8.85 -4.60
N ILE A 81 13.67 -10.10 -4.36
CA ILE A 81 13.78 -10.65 -2.99
C ILE A 81 14.76 -9.84 -2.15
N LYS A 82 15.89 -9.42 -2.70
CA LYS A 82 16.83 -8.53 -2.00
C LYS A 82 16.19 -7.18 -1.68
N GLY A 83 15.49 -6.57 -2.63
CA GLY A 83 14.75 -5.32 -2.42
C GLY A 83 13.70 -5.45 -1.32
N MET A 84 12.91 -6.52 -1.34
CA MET A 84 11.93 -6.80 -0.28
C MET A 84 12.56 -6.97 1.10
N ARG A 85 13.73 -7.62 1.21
CA ARG A 85 14.46 -7.71 2.49
C ARG A 85 14.90 -6.34 2.98
N THR A 86 15.31 -5.44 2.07
CA THR A 86 15.63 -4.04 2.42
C THR A 86 14.37 -3.31 2.90
N SER A 87 13.23 -3.47 2.22
CA SER A 87 11.97 -2.84 2.64
C SER A 87 11.50 -3.35 4.01
N LEU A 88 11.60 -4.66 4.27
CA LEU A 88 11.28 -5.27 5.57
C LEU A 88 12.18 -4.72 6.69
N GLN A 89 13.48 -4.56 6.41
CA GLN A 89 14.41 -3.96 7.37
C GLN A 89 14.08 -2.47 7.59
N ASN A 90 13.78 -1.71 6.53
CA ASN A 90 13.35 -0.31 6.67
C ASN A 90 12.09 -0.19 7.54
N ALA A 91 11.07 -1.00 7.29
CA ALA A 91 9.84 -0.96 8.08
C ALA A 91 10.14 -1.21 9.56
N HIS A 92 10.93 -2.25 9.87
CA HIS A 92 11.37 -2.54 11.24
C HIS A 92 12.11 -1.37 11.88
N ASP A 93 13.13 -0.80 11.19
CA ASP A 93 13.97 0.28 11.70
C ASP A 93 13.19 1.59 11.90
N LEU A 94 12.12 1.79 11.11
CA LEU A 94 11.23 2.95 11.18
C LEU A 94 10.06 2.75 12.15
N GLY A 95 9.96 1.59 12.80
CA GLY A 95 8.88 1.29 13.76
C GLY A 95 7.54 0.92 13.11
N SER A 96 7.55 0.56 11.83
CA SER A 96 6.39 0.06 11.12
C SER A 96 6.34 -1.47 11.10
N ASP A 97 5.14 -2.02 10.95
CA ASP A 97 4.90 -3.47 10.97
C ASP A 97 4.47 -4.05 9.62
N THR A 98 4.53 -3.28 8.54
CA THR A 98 4.00 -3.69 7.23
C THR A 98 4.88 -3.18 6.09
N VAL A 99 5.00 -3.98 5.02
CA VAL A 99 5.58 -3.60 3.73
C VAL A 99 4.59 -3.93 2.63
N LEU A 100 4.30 -2.95 1.77
CA LEU A 100 3.51 -3.14 0.56
C LEU A 100 4.32 -3.86 -0.52
N LEU A 101 3.72 -4.85 -1.15
CA LEU A 101 4.31 -5.62 -2.24
C LEU A 101 3.31 -5.84 -3.38
N VAL A 102 3.62 -5.38 -4.58
CA VAL A 102 2.99 -5.89 -5.80
C VAL A 102 3.58 -7.28 -6.11
N PRO A 103 2.78 -8.35 -6.06
CA PRO A 103 3.32 -9.73 -6.00
C PRO A 103 3.84 -10.24 -7.33
N ALA A 104 3.25 -9.80 -8.44
CA ALA A 104 3.54 -10.31 -9.77
C ALA A 104 3.12 -9.34 -10.87
N VAL A 105 3.54 -9.60 -12.07
CA VAL A 105 3.02 -8.99 -13.31
C VAL A 105 2.77 -10.13 -14.30
N VAL A 106 1.60 -10.15 -14.94
CA VAL A 106 1.24 -11.05 -16.03
C VAL A 106 1.34 -10.27 -17.34
N ASN A 107 2.04 -10.81 -18.31
CA ASN A 107 2.25 -10.24 -19.64
C ASN A 107 2.52 -11.33 -20.66
N ASP A 108 2.90 -10.97 -21.88
CA ASP A 108 3.13 -11.93 -22.97
C ASP A 108 4.30 -12.91 -22.69
N GLU A 109 5.25 -12.56 -21.81
CA GLU A 109 6.38 -13.40 -21.40
C GLU A 109 6.10 -14.23 -20.13
N VAL A 110 5.08 -13.85 -19.37
CA VAL A 110 4.77 -14.45 -18.06
C VAL A 110 3.28 -14.73 -17.95
N GLY A 111 2.93 -16.00 -18.15
CA GLY A 111 1.56 -16.47 -18.00
C GLY A 111 1.08 -16.45 -16.53
N TYR A 112 -0.23 -16.59 -16.35
CA TYR A 112 -0.86 -16.50 -15.04
C TYR A 112 -0.37 -17.56 -14.05
N ARG A 113 -0.22 -18.81 -14.53
CA ARG A 113 0.27 -19.94 -13.71
C ARG A 113 1.71 -19.73 -13.24
N GLU A 114 2.57 -19.20 -14.12
CA GLU A 114 3.96 -18.86 -13.79
C GLU A 114 4.02 -17.70 -12.78
N ALA A 115 3.20 -16.65 -12.98
CA ALA A 115 3.10 -15.54 -12.06
C ALA A 115 2.69 -16.02 -10.65
N TRP A 116 1.66 -16.88 -10.58
CA TRP A 116 1.19 -17.48 -9.34
C TRP A 116 2.27 -18.32 -8.64
N SER A 117 2.88 -19.24 -9.33
CA SER A 117 3.86 -20.16 -8.73
C SER A 117 5.16 -19.46 -8.33
N ARG A 118 5.70 -18.59 -9.20
CA ARG A 118 6.97 -17.89 -8.94
C ARG A 118 6.85 -16.88 -7.81
N SER A 119 5.78 -16.06 -7.80
CA SER A 119 5.57 -15.07 -6.75
C SER A 119 5.36 -15.74 -5.39
N ARG A 120 4.57 -16.81 -5.33
CA ARG A 120 4.37 -17.58 -4.09
C ARG A 120 5.68 -18.18 -3.57
N ALA A 121 6.47 -18.81 -4.45
CA ALA A 121 7.76 -19.36 -4.06
C ALA A 121 8.70 -18.27 -3.51
N ALA A 122 8.72 -17.09 -4.12
CA ALA A 122 9.53 -15.96 -3.68
C ALA A 122 9.05 -15.40 -2.32
N ILE A 123 7.74 -15.19 -2.15
CA ILE A 123 7.17 -14.69 -0.89
C ILE A 123 7.43 -15.69 0.24
N ARG A 124 7.30 -17.01 0.02
CA ARG A 124 7.63 -18.02 1.03
C ARG A 124 9.08 -17.89 1.53
N ARG A 125 10.03 -17.53 0.69
CA ARG A 125 11.43 -17.28 1.05
C ARG A 125 11.62 -16.01 1.89
N LEU A 126 10.65 -15.09 1.87
CA LEU A 126 10.66 -13.84 2.64
C LEU A 126 9.99 -13.98 4.02
N ILE A 127 9.08 -14.94 4.21
CA ILE A 127 8.34 -15.15 5.47
C ILE A 127 9.26 -15.29 6.69
N PRO A 128 10.40 -16.05 6.66
CA PRO A 128 11.30 -16.10 7.80
C PRO A 128 11.89 -14.73 8.18
N THR A 129 12.22 -13.89 7.19
CA THR A 129 12.70 -12.53 7.44
C THR A 129 11.59 -11.65 8.02
N ALA A 130 10.39 -11.71 7.45
CA ALA A 130 9.21 -11.00 7.94
C ALA A 130 8.90 -11.35 9.40
N ARG A 131 8.93 -12.65 9.74
CA ARG A 131 8.75 -13.15 11.11
C ARG A 131 9.82 -12.62 12.06
N LYS A 132 11.09 -12.69 11.67
CA LYS A 132 12.23 -12.24 12.49
C LYS A 132 12.13 -10.75 12.83
N LEU A 133 11.70 -9.95 11.87
CA LEU A 133 11.58 -8.49 12.00
C LEU A 133 10.24 -8.03 12.59
N GLY A 134 9.27 -8.93 12.74
CA GLY A 134 7.93 -8.56 13.19
C GLY A 134 7.12 -7.76 12.15
N VAL A 135 7.46 -7.86 10.86
CA VAL A 135 6.92 -7.05 9.76
C VAL A 135 6.11 -7.91 8.79
N ARG A 136 4.91 -7.51 8.44
CA ARG A 136 4.03 -8.20 7.48
C ARG A 136 4.39 -7.82 6.04
N ILE A 137 4.24 -8.78 5.14
CA ILE A 137 4.24 -8.60 3.70
C ILE A 137 2.78 -8.42 3.28
N ALA A 138 2.38 -7.25 2.88
CA ALA A 138 1.02 -6.96 2.44
C ALA A 138 0.98 -6.88 0.91
N VAL A 139 0.29 -7.85 0.31
CA VAL A 139 0.14 -7.99 -1.15
C VAL A 139 -0.91 -7.00 -1.63
N GLU A 140 -0.61 -6.23 -2.66
CA GLU A 140 -1.51 -5.21 -3.20
C GLU A 140 -2.22 -5.66 -4.49
N ASN A 141 -3.50 -5.31 -4.61
CA ASN A 141 -4.27 -5.38 -5.84
C ASN A 141 -3.99 -4.15 -6.72
N VAL A 142 -3.39 -4.37 -7.88
CA VAL A 142 -3.05 -3.33 -8.85
C VAL A 142 -3.38 -3.77 -10.28
N TRP A 143 -3.20 -2.89 -11.26
CA TRP A 143 -3.44 -3.22 -12.67
C TRP A 143 -2.25 -3.98 -13.31
N ASN A 144 -1.97 -5.16 -12.80
CA ASN A 144 -0.88 -6.05 -13.22
C ASN A 144 -1.36 -7.33 -13.92
N ARG A 145 -2.66 -7.42 -14.24
CA ARG A 145 -3.34 -8.60 -14.80
C ARG A 145 -3.22 -9.85 -13.93
N PHE A 146 -3.12 -9.66 -12.61
CA PHE A 146 -2.98 -10.72 -11.62
C PHE A 146 -3.86 -10.46 -10.40
N LEU A 147 -4.45 -11.50 -9.82
CA LEU A 147 -5.41 -11.43 -8.71
C LEU A 147 -6.64 -10.59 -9.08
N LEU A 148 -7.36 -11.05 -10.11
CA LEU A 148 -8.44 -10.30 -10.76
C LEU A 148 -9.80 -10.43 -10.08
N SER A 149 -9.93 -11.26 -9.04
CA SER A 149 -11.16 -11.40 -8.25
C SER A 149 -10.86 -11.43 -6.75
N PRO A 150 -11.84 -11.04 -5.91
CA PRO A 150 -11.64 -11.05 -4.46
C PRO A 150 -11.49 -12.45 -3.88
N LEU A 151 -12.12 -13.45 -4.49
CA LEU A 151 -12.00 -14.86 -4.08
C LEU A 151 -10.58 -15.38 -4.35
N GLU A 152 -10.06 -15.10 -5.53
CA GLU A 152 -8.69 -15.44 -5.90
C GLU A 152 -7.67 -14.72 -5.02
N PHE A 153 -7.87 -13.43 -4.76
CA PHE A 153 -6.97 -12.67 -3.88
C PHE A 153 -6.97 -13.23 -2.45
N LYS A 154 -8.17 -13.56 -1.93
CA LYS A 154 -8.33 -14.24 -0.65
C LYS A 154 -7.54 -15.56 -0.64
N ASP A 155 -7.73 -16.40 -1.65
CA ASP A 155 -7.09 -17.71 -1.73
C ASP A 155 -5.57 -17.60 -1.90
N TYR A 156 -5.10 -16.60 -2.63
CA TYR A 156 -3.68 -16.29 -2.75
C TYR A 156 -3.05 -15.98 -1.38
N VAL A 157 -3.67 -15.07 -0.61
CA VAL A 157 -3.19 -14.71 0.73
C VAL A 157 -3.25 -15.91 1.68
N ASP A 158 -4.35 -16.65 1.68
CA ASP A 158 -4.54 -17.82 2.54
C ASP A 158 -3.56 -18.97 2.20
N SER A 159 -3.13 -19.07 0.93
CA SER A 159 -2.20 -20.12 0.48
C SER A 159 -0.83 -20.10 1.14
N PHE A 160 -0.48 -19.04 1.85
CA PHE A 160 0.77 -18.95 2.61
C PHE A 160 0.67 -19.55 4.00
N ASP A 161 -0.54 -19.75 4.53
CA ASP A 161 -0.78 -20.20 5.91
C ASP A 161 0.10 -19.47 6.92
N SER A 162 0.13 -18.13 6.83
CA SER A 162 1.04 -17.30 7.60
C SER A 162 0.41 -15.97 7.99
N LYS A 163 0.51 -15.60 9.27
CA LYS A 163 0.11 -14.27 9.73
C LYS A 163 0.99 -13.14 9.16
N TRP A 164 2.13 -13.48 8.58
CA TRP A 164 3.09 -12.53 8.01
C TRP A 164 2.82 -12.17 6.54
N VAL A 165 1.82 -12.80 5.91
CA VAL A 165 1.33 -12.40 4.59
C VAL A 165 -0.11 -11.95 4.70
N ARG A 166 -0.41 -10.75 4.21
CA ARG A 166 -1.71 -10.09 4.31
C ARG A 166 -2.06 -9.39 3.00
N ALA A 167 -3.25 -8.85 2.92
CA ALA A 167 -3.69 -7.98 1.82
C ALA A 167 -3.39 -6.52 2.15
N TYR A 168 -2.86 -5.80 1.17
CA TYR A 168 -2.90 -4.36 1.07
C TYR A 168 -4.01 -4.03 0.07
N PHE A 169 -5.13 -3.49 0.52
CA PHE A 169 -6.28 -3.31 -0.35
C PHE A 169 -6.31 -1.89 -0.91
N ASP A 170 -6.27 -1.77 -2.24
CA ASP A 170 -6.47 -0.49 -2.92
C ASP A 170 -7.90 -0.38 -3.45
N VAL A 171 -8.62 0.65 -2.99
CA VAL A 171 -10.03 0.88 -3.31
C VAL A 171 -10.22 1.29 -4.77
N GLY A 172 -9.44 2.27 -5.25
CA GLY A 172 -9.61 2.83 -6.60
C GLY A 172 -9.18 1.88 -7.71
N ASN A 173 -8.16 1.06 -7.47
CA ASN A 173 -7.70 0.07 -8.46
C ASN A 173 -8.78 -0.98 -8.78
N ILE A 174 -9.74 -1.20 -7.89
CA ILE A 174 -10.79 -2.22 -8.09
C ILE A 174 -11.94 -1.74 -8.95
N LEU A 175 -12.20 -0.44 -9.07
CA LEU A 175 -13.33 0.05 -9.86
C LEU A 175 -13.37 -0.47 -11.30
N MET A 176 -12.22 -0.71 -11.91
CA MET A 176 -12.14 -1.32 -13.25
C MET A 176 -12.44 -2.82 -13.27
N LEU A 177 -12.43 -3.50 -12.13
CA LEU A 177 -12.50 -4.96 -12.03
C LEU A 177 -13.71 -5.44 -11.22
N GLY A 178 -14.29 -4.58 -10.40
CA GLY A 178 -15.37 -4.99 -9.49
C GLY A 178 -15.83 -3.89 -8.55
N VAL A 179 -16.44 -4.28 -7.46
CA VAL A 179 -17.08 -3.43 -6.48
C VAL A 179 -16.24 -3.42 -5.19
N PRO A 180 -15.57 -2.30 -4.83
CA PRO A 180 -14.64 -2.25 -3.70
C PRO A 180 -15.20 -2.76 -2.37
N GLN A 181 -16.42 -2.38 -2.02
CA GLN A 181 -17.07 -2.79 -0.76
C GLN A 181 -17.34 -4.31 -0.69
N ASP A 182 -17.54 -4.97 -1.82
CA ASP A 182 -17.65 -6.43 -1.87
C ASP A 182 -16.29 -7.10 -1.60
N TRP A 183 -15.22 -6.59 -2.23
CA TRP A 183 -13.86 -7.06 -1.97
C TRP A 183 -13.47 -6.91 -0.49
N ILE A 184 -13.80 -5.78 0.12
CA ILE A 184 -13.54 -5.53 1.56
C ILE A 184 -14.21 -6.61 2.41
N ARG A 185 -15.51 -6.91 2.15
CA ARG A 185 -16.25 -7.93 2.90
C ARG A 185 -15.70 -9.33 2.71
N ILE A 186 -15.19 -9.67 1.52
CA ILE A 186 -14.60 -10.99 1.24
C ILE A 186 -13.21 -11.11 1.88
N LEU A 187 -12.37 -10.08 1.78
CA LEU A 187 -11.01 -10.09 2.34
C LEU A 187 -11.01 -10.02 3.87
N ARG A 188 -11.91 -9.21 4.48
CA ARG A 188 -12.10 -9.13 5.94
C ARG A 188 -10.78 -8.92 6.69
N ARG A 189 -10.53 -9.74 7.72
CA ARG A 189 -9.31 -9.72 8.58
C ARG A 189 -7.98 -9.91 7.84
N ARG A 190 -8.00 -10.24 6.54
CA ARG A 190 -6.79 -10.35 5.74
C ARG A 190 -6.22 -8.99 5.38
N ILE A 191 -7.04 -7.94 5.39
CA ILE A 191 -6.61 -6.57 5.11
C ILE A 191 -5.74 -6.06 6.24
N ALA A 192 -4.47 -5.75 5.93
CA ALA A 192 -3.55 -5.11 6.86
C ALA A 192 -3.55 -3.59 6.71
N ARG A 193 -3.66 -3.08 5.48
CA ARG A 193 -3.61 -1.67 5.09
C ARG A 193 -4.55 -1.41 3.93
N ILE A 194 -4.94 -0.14 3.78
CA ILE A 194 -5.81 0.29 2.69
C ILE A 194 -5.22 1.53 2.02
N HIS A 195 -5.02 1.45 0.70
CA HIS A 195 -4.86 2.62 -0.15
C HIS A 195 -6.22 3.16 -0.59
N ILE A 196 -6.34 4.46 -0.60
CA ILE A 196 -7.48 5.16 -1.17
C ILE A 196 -7.03 6.07 -2.29
N LYS A 197 -7.68 5.93 -3.40
CA LYS A 197 -7.65 6.81 -4.58
C LYS A 197 -9.02 6.75 -5.25
N ASP A 198 -9.34 7.73 -6.06
CA ASP A 198 -10.60 7.76 -6.77
C ASP A 198 -10.39 7.65 -8.27
N PHE A 199 -11.38 7.13 -8.98
CA PHE A 199 -11.28 6.83 -10.39
C PHE A 199 -12.59 7.14 -11.10
N ASP A 200 -12.50 7.86 -12.22
CA ASP A 200 -13.61 8.12 -13.14
C ASP A 200 -13.66 6.99 -14.18
N LEU A 201 -14.73 6.18 -14.13
CA LEU A 201 -14.94 5.05 -15.04
C LEU A 201 -15.18 5.48 -16.49
N LYS A 202 -15.84 6.64 -16.68
CA LYS A 202 -16.13 7.17 -18.02
C LYS A 202 -14.88 7.75 -18.68
N ALA A 203 -14.15 8.58 -17.94
CA ALA A 203 -12.88 9.16 -18.41
C ALA A 203 -11.71 8.17 -18.34
N ARG A 204 -11.86 7.05 -17.62
CA ARG A 204 -10.84 6.02 -17.39
C ARG A 204 -9.54 6.58 -16.83
N GLN A 205 -9.65 7.43 -15.82
CA GLN A 205 -8.50 8.09 -15.19
C GLN A 205 -8.68 8.24 -13.68
N PHE A 206 -7.56 8.31 -12.96
CA PHE A 206 -7.58 8.69 -11.56
C PHE A 206 -7.90 10.17 -11.42
N VAL A 207 -8.78 10.48 -10.46
CA VAL A 207 -9.28 11.83 -10.15
C VAL A 207 -9.05 12.14 -8.67
N PRO A 208 -9.20 13.41 -8.24
CA PRO A 208 -9.17 13.74 -6.82
C PRO A 208 -10.18 12.92 -6.02
N LEU A 209 -9.84 12.66 -4.75
CA LEU A 209 -10.74 11.91 -3.85
C LEU A 209 -12.13 12.54 -3.79
N ARG A 210 -13.18 11.72 -3.96
CA ARG A 210 -14.60 12.07 -3.99
C ARG A 210 -15.09 12.79 -5.27
N GLU A 211 -14.27 12.82 -6.31
CA GLU A 211 -14.63 13.35 -7.62
C GLU A 211 -14.84 12.23 -8.66
N GLY A 212 -14.63 10.97 -8.28
CA GLY A 212 -14.81 9.80 -9.12
C GLY A 212 -16.03 8.96 -8.76
N ASP A 213 -15.98 7.70 -9.16
CA ASP A 213 -17.09 6.76 -9.06
C ASP A 213 -17.03 5.86 -7.82
N VAL A 214 -16.04 6.02 -6.93
CA VAL A 214 -16.00 5.27 -5.67
C VAL A 214 -17.17 5.64 -4.78
N GLN A 215 -17.99 4.66 -4.42
CA GLN A 215 -19.12 4.85 -3.51
C GLN A 215 -18.60 4.87 -2.05
N TRP A 216 -18.04 6.01 -1.63
CA TRP A 216 -17.35 6.17 -0.34
C TRP A 216 -18.21 5.79 0.87
N PRO A 217 -19.52 6.14 0.94
CA PRO A 217 -20.39 5.69 2.04
C PRO A 217 -20.47 4.16 2.13
N GLU A 218 -20.57 3.46 0.99
CA GLU A 218 -20.62 2.00 0.96
C GLU A 218 -19.28 1.36 1.30
N VAL A 219 -18.16 1.97 0.86
CA VAL A 219 -16.81 1.56 1.26
C VAL A 219 -16.66 1.71 2.78
N ARG A 220 -17.07 2.86 3.34
CA ARG A 220 -17.02 3.11 4.78
C ARG A 220 -17.83 2.09 5.57
N LYS A 221 -19.06 1.81 5.16
CA LYS A 221 -19.91 0.79 5.74
C LYS A 221 -19.28 -0.60 5.70
N ALA A 222 -18.68 -0.99 4.55
CA ALA A 222 -17.99 -2.28 4.44
C ALA A 222 -16.80 -2.40 5.40
N LEU A 223 -16.07 -1.30 5.64
CA LEU A 223 -14.98 -1.25 6.63
C LEU A 223 -15.50 -1.43 8.07
N ASP A 224 -16.67 -0.86 8.37
CA ASP A 224 -17.32 -1.04 9.67
C ASP A 224 -17.83 -2.48 9.84
N ASP A 225 -18.44 -3.07 8.79
CA ASP A 225 -18.91 -4.47 8.79
C ASP A 225 -17.78 -5.44 9.18
N ILE A 226 -16.55 -5.18 8.71
CA ILE A 226 -15.39 -6.00 9.04
C ILE A 226 -14.63 -5.53 10.28
N ARG A 227 -15.08 -4.47 10.94
CA ARG A 227 -14.46 -3.84 12.11
C ARG A 227 -13.02 -3.41 11.86
N TYR A 228 -12.77 -2.82 10.69
CA TYR A 228 -11.44 -2.33 10.35
C TYR A 228 -11.13 -1.04 11.10
N THR A 229 -10.03 -1.02 11.83
CA THR A 229 -9.56 0.13 12.64
C THR A 229 -8.18 0.63 12.20
N GLY A 230 -7.65 0.08 11.10
CA GLY A 230 -6.31 0.38 10.62
C GLY A 230 -6.18 1.74 9.91
N TRP A 231 -5.27 1.78 8.94
CA TRP A 231 -4.92 2.97 8.19
C TRP A 231 -5.66 3.07 6.87
N LEU A 232 -6.18 4.25 6.57
CA LEU A 232 -6.54 4.69 5.23
C LEU A 232 -5.43 5.62 4.74
N THR A 233 -4.69 5.22 3.70
CA THR A 233 -3.55 5.95 3.17
C THR A 233 -3.90 6.51 1.79
N ALA A 234 -3.85 7.84 1.61
CA ALA A 234 -4.06 8.45 0.31
C ALA A 234 -2.85 8.18 -0.61
N GLU A 235 -3.09 7.46 -1.70
CA GLU A 235 -2.15 7.27 -2.81
C GLU A 235 -2.66 8.02 -4.04
N VAL A 236 -2.48 9.33 -4.03
CA VAL A 236 -2.98 10.26 -5.04
C VAL A 236 -1.88 11.20 -5.51
N ARG A 237 -2.12 11.92 -6.59
CA ARG A 237 -1.21 12.97 -7.03
C ARG A 237 -1.13 14.06 -5.96
N GLY A 238 0.07 14.28 -5.45
CA GLY A 238 0.36 15.35 -4.51
C GLY A 238 0.55 16.71 -5.17
N GLY A 239 0.99 17.68 -4.39
CA GLY A 239 1.24 19.03 -4.88
C GLY A 239 1.64 19.98 -3.74
N ASP A 240 1.23 21.24 -3.87
CA ASP A 240 1.44 22.28 -2.86
C ASP A 240 0.59 22.05 -1.60
N GLU A 241 0.78 22.91 -0.59
CA GLU A 241 0.01 22.83 0.67
C GLU A 241 -1.51 22.89 0.43
N LYS A 242 -1.99 23.68 -0.56
CA LYS A 242 -3.42 23.79 -0.88
C LYS A 242 -3.97 22.46 -1.37
N THR A 243 -3.25 21.80 -2.26
CA THR A 243 -3.58 20.45 -2.79
C THR A 243 -3.64 19.41 -1.66
N VAL A 244 -2.60 19.36 -0.82
CA VAL A 244 -2.53 18.40 0.29
C VAL A 244 -3.64 18.64 1.31
N ARG A 245 -3.99 19.89 1.56
CA ARG A 245 -5.13 20.29 2.41
C ARG A 245 -6.47 19.81 1.83
N GLY A 246 -6.63 19.89 0.51
CA GLY A 246 -7.80 19.35 -0.20
C GLY A 246 -7.93 17.85 0.00
N ILE A 247 -6.84 17.11 -0.18
CA ILE A 247 -6.78 15.64 0.04
C ILE A 247 -7.16 15.31 1.49
N SER A 248 -6.56 16.01 2.45
CA SER A 248 -6.86 15.81 3.88
C SER A 248 -8.34 15.98 4.21
N ARG A 249 -8.97 17.06 3.71
CA ARG A 249 -10.41 17.33 3.92
C ARG A 249 -11.32 16.29 3.25
N ALA A 250 -10.95 15.81 2.06
CA ALA A 250 -11.68 14.73 1.40
C ALA A 250 -11.62 13.43 2.22
N MET A 251 -10.44 13.12 2.79
CA MET A 251 -10.30 11.98 3.68
C MET A 251 -11.12 12.11 4.97
N ASP A 252 -11.21 13.31 5.56
CA ASP A 252 -12.03 13.54 6.75
C ASP A 252 -13.50 13.19 6.48
N LYS A 253 -14.04 13.59 5.31
CA LYS A 253 -15.40 13.24 4.88
C LYS A 253 -15.57 11.74 4.68
N ILE A 254 -14.61 11.07 4.00
CA ILE A 254 -14.61 9.61 3.82
C ILE A 254 -14.61 8.89 5.18
N LEU A 255 -13.81 9.36 6.13
CA LEU A 255 -13.76 8.80 7.48
C LEU A 255 -15.05 9.03 8.27
N ALA A 256 -15.74 10.14 8.05
CA ALA A 256 -17.06 10.43 8.62
C ALA A 256 -18.18 9.59 8.01
N GLY A 257 -18.00 9.05 6.80
CA GLY A 257 -19.01 8.29 6.06
C GLY A 257 -19.86 9.15 5.12
N ASP A 258 -19.36 10.37 4.81
CA ASP A 258 -20.03 11.33 3.93
C ASP A 258 -19.72 11.08 2.44
#